data_272612a08746144ee0cfafd40a4126d9
#
_entry.id   272612a08746144ee0cfafd40a4126d9
#
_cell.length_a   1.000
_cell.length_b   1.000
_cell.length_c   1.000
_cell.angle_alpha   90.00
_cell.angle_beta   90.00
_cell.angle_gamma   90.00
#
_symmetry.space_group_name_H-M   'P 1'
#
loop_
_entity.id
_entity.type
_entity.pdbx_description
1 polymer ?
#
loop_
_entity_poly.entity_id
_entity_poly.type
_entity_poly.pdbx_seq_one_letter_code
_entity_poly.pdbx_strand_id
1 'polypeptide(L)'
;MEQLHGLGWIPDIPSHLDYTEDHPLIAPLLQRTALAPRVSGMRGEPIGAITASLPPSKDLRPSFSPVEDQGHLGSCTANAAIALLEYFEKRAGGKHIDASRLFLYKVERELLGWTGDTGAFLRTAMQALVMFGAPPEKY
;
A
#
# COMPACT_ATOMS: atom_id res chain seq x y z
N MET A 1 -22.15 -21.81 -10.93
CA MET A 1 -20.98 -21.17 -11.59
C MET A 1 -20.40 -20.22 -10.56
N GLU A 2 -19.25 -20.54 -10.04
CA GLU A 2 -18.50 -19.62 -9.16
C GLU A 2 -18.13 -18.38 -9.98
N GLN A 3 -18.57 -17.21 -9.54
CA GLN A 3 -18.18 -15.95 -10.19
C GLN A 3 -16.70 -15.70 -9.84
N LEU A 4 -15.84 -15.81 -10.83
CA LEU A 4 -14.44 -15.41 -10.70
C LEU A 4 -14.40 -13.89 -10.50
N HIS A 5 -13.95 -13.44 -9.33
CA HIS A 5 -13.67 -12.02 -9.10
C HIS A 5 -12.55 -11.57 -10.03
N GLY A 6 -12.67 -10.37 -10.57
CA GLY A 6 -11.65 -9.79 -11.45
C GLY A 6 -10.33 -9.61 -10.68
N LEU A 7 -9.25 -10.19 -11.18
CA LEU A 7 -7.91 -9.95 -10.66
C LEU A 7 -7.28 -8.85 -11.53
N GLY A 8 -7.16 -7.64 -10.99
CA GLY A 8 -6.69 -6.47 -11.74
C GLY A 8 -5.26 -6.04 -11.43
N TRP A 9 -4.52 -6.77 -10.59
CA TRP A 9 -3.13 -6.44 -10.32
C TRP A 9 -2.21 -6.94 -11.43
N ILE A 10 -1.39 -6.02 -11.94
CA ILE A 10 -0.32 -6.32 -12.88
C ILE A 10 1.01 -6.08 -12.16
N PRO A 11 1.95 -7.03 -12.17
CA PRO A 11 3.25 -6.84 -11.54
C PRO A 11 4.01 -5.65 -12.10
N ASP A 12 4.52 -4.79 -11.22
CA ASP A 12 5.38 -3.68 -11.62
C ASP A 12 6.73 -4.18 -12.13
N ILE A 13 7.26 -3.51 -13.16
CA ILE A 13 8.64 -3.72 -13.59
C ILE A 13 9.55 -2.99 -12.61
N PRO A 14 10.59 -3.63 -12.04
CA PRO A 14 11.55 -2.97 -11.16
C PRO A 14 12.17 -1.73 -11.83
N SER A 15 12.30 -0.65 -11.06
CA SER A 15 12.88 0.61 -11.53
C SER A 15 14.02 1.03 -10.61
N HIS A 16 15.08 1.63 -11.18
CA HIS A 16 16.16 2.24 -10.41
C HIS A 16 15.69 3.46 -9.58
N LEU A 17 14.49 3.95 -9.83
CA LEU A 17 13.85 5.03 -9.05
C LEU A 17 13.02 4.50 -7.88
N ASP A 18 12.90 3.17 -7.72
CA ASP A 18 12.18 2.60 -6.60
C ASP A 18 12.93 2.87 -5.31
N TYR A 19 12.20 3.30 -4.29
CA TYR A 19 12.76 3.46 -2.96
C TYR A 19 13.07 2.09 -2.36
N THR A 20 14.35 1.88 -2.05
CA THR A 20 14.82 0.72 -1.31
C THR A 20 15.09 1.10 0.15
N GLU A 21 15.30 0.11 1.01
CA GLU A 21 15.66 0.35 2.42
C GLU A 21 16.96 1.11 2.60
N ASP A 22 17.88 0.98 1.64
CA ASP A 22 19.18 1.70 1.63
C ASP A 22 19.10 3.10 1.00
N HIS A 23 17.93 3.48 0.45
CA HIS A 23 17.78 4.79 -0.18
C HIS A 23 18.02 5.92 0.83
N PRO A 24 18.80 6.97 0.49
CA PRO A 24 19.17 8.04 1.42
C PRO A 24 17.99 8.75 2.14
N LEU A 25 16.83 8.78 1.52
CA LEU A 25 15.61 9.34 2.14
C LEU A 25 14.87 8.32 3.01
N ILE A 26 15.01 7.04 2.74
CA ILE A 26 14.24 5.97 3.41
C ILE A 26 15.00 5.44 4.63
N ALA A 27 16.30 5.18 4.51
CA ALA A 27 17.11 4.63 5.59
C ALA A 27 16.99 5.41 6.92
N PRO A 28 17.05 6.77 6.94
CA PRO A 28 16.86 7.53 8.17
C PRO A 28 15.44 7.39 8.75
N LEU A 29 14.41 7.26 7.91
CA LEU A 29 13.02 7.08 8.36
C LEU A 29 12.84 5.71 9.02
N LEU A 30 13.38 4.66 8.42
CA LEU A 30 13.33 3.30 8.97
C LEU A 30 14.03 3.23 10.33
N GLN A 31 15.21 3.88 10.47
CA GLN A 31 15.93 3.95 11.74
C GLN A 31 15.11 4.63 12.85
N ARG A 32 14.36 5.68 12.52
CA ARG A 32 13.51 6.41 13.48
C ARG A 32 12.26 5.66 13.91
N THR A 33 11.75 4.77 13.08
CA THR A 33 10.48 4.07 13.35
C THR A 33 10.65 2.76 14.12
N ALA A 34 11.86 2.40 14.54
CA ALA A 34 12.20 1.09 15.12
C ALA A 34 11.79 -0.11 14.23
N LEU A 35 11.38 0.17 13.00
CA LEU A 35 11.11 -0.78 11.94
C LEU A 35 12.37 -1.00 11.09
N ALA A 36 13.52 -0.42 11.52
CA ALA A 36 14.78 -0.65 10.85
C ALA A 36 14.96 -2.16 10.68
N PRO A 37 15.04 -2.66 9.45
CA PRO A 37 15.32 -4.07 9.25
C PRO A 37 16.65 -4.36 9.94
N ARG A 38 16.64 -5.37 10.79
CA ARG A 38 17.87 -5.84 11.46
C ARG A 38 18.80 -6.55 10.49
N VAL A 39 18.85 -6.09 9.26
CA VAL A 39 19.63 -6.64 8.17
C VAL A 39 20.84 -5.76 7.90
N SER A 40 21.57 -5.39 8.93
CA SER A 40 22.95 -4.95 8.76
C SER A 40 23.90 -6.07 9.14
N GLY A 41 23.77 -7.20 8.45
CA GLY A 41 24.69 -8.33 8.55
C GLY A 41 25.92 -8.23 7.63
N MET A 42 26.18 -7.10 6.99
CA MET A 42 27.29 -6.98 6.03
C MET A 42 28.53 -6.24 6.54
N ARG A 43 28.56 -5.77 7.76
CA ARG A 43 29.79 -5.28 8.39
C ARG A 43 29.77 -5.65 9.87
N GLY A 44 30.21 -6.82 10.20
CA GLY A 44 30.82 -7.38 11.41
C GLY A 44 30.80 -6.66 12.76
N GLU A 45 29.94 -5.68 12.98
CA GLU A 45 29.77 -5.02 14.26
C GLU A 45 28.57 -5.63 14.99
N PRO A 46 28.72 -6.11 16.23
CA PRO A 46 27.62 -6.59 17.02
C PRO A 46 26.74 -5.40 17.39
N ILE A 47 25.64 -5.19 16.67
CA ILE A 47 24.58 -4.30 17.14
C ILE A 47 24.06 -4.93 18.43
N GLY A 48 24.23 -4.22 19.52
CA GLY A 48 23.81 -4.66 20.85
C GLY A 48 22.39 -5.22 20.77
N ALA A 49 22.27 -6.48 21.17
CA ALA A 49 21.06 -7.27 21.06
C ALA A 49 19.94 -6.61 21.87
N ILE A 50 19.13 -5.78 21.21
CA ILE A 50 17.76 -5.59 21.66
C ILE A 50 17.07 -6.89 21.26
N THR A 51 17.15 -7.88 22.12
CA THR A 51 16.38 -9.11 22.04
C THR A 51 14.93 -8.82 22.43
N ALA A 52 14.30 -7.86 21.75
CA ALA A 52 12.86 -7.81 21.74
C ALA A 52 12.42 -9.04 20.93
N SER A 53 12.04 -10.08 21.64
CA SER A 53 11.39 -11.24 21.05
C SER A 53 10.23 -10.71 20.18
N LEU A 54 10.33 -10.90 18.88
CA LEU A 54 9.20 -10.56 18.00
C LEU A 54 8.02 -11.44 18.44
N PRO A 55 6.82 -10.89 18.54
CA PRO A 55 5.65 -11.71 18.83
C PRO A 55 5.48 -12.76 17.75
N PRO A 56 5.01 -13.98 18.08
CA PRO A 56 4.85 -15.07 17.12
C PRO A 56 3.86 -14.73 16.00
N SER A 57 2.96 -13.78 16.25
CA SER A 57 2.02 -13.25 15.26
C SER A 57 1.63 -11.80 15.59
N LYS A 58 1.20 -11.06 14.59
CA LYS A 58 0.65 -9.71 14.75
C LYS A 58 -0.59 -9.58 13.88
N ASP A 59 -1.74 -9.38 14.51
CA ASP A 59 -2.99 -9.11 13.82
C ASP A 59 -3.18 -7.60 13.67
N LEU A 60 -3.26 -7.13 12.44
CA LEU A 60 -3.48 -5.73 12.10
C LEU A 60 -4.94 -5.42 11.74
N ARG A 61 -5.78 -6.44 11.56
CA ARG A 61 -7.19 -6.31 11.16
C ARG A 61 -8.01 -5.33 12.00
N PRO A 62 -7.83 -5.23 13.33
CA PRO A 62 -8.57 -4.27 14.14
C PRO A 62 -8.32 -2.80 13.75
N SER A 63 -7.22 -2.52 13.07
CA SER A 63 -6.86 -1.17 12.60
C SER A 63 -7.26 -0.90 11.15
N PHE A 64 -7.76 -1.89 10.43
CA PHE A 64 -8.26 -1.71 9.07
C PHE A 64 -9.73 -1.26 9.07
N SER A 65 -10.16 -0.65 7.97
CA SER A 65 -11.56 -0.49 7.60
C SER A 65 -12.19 -1.86 7.30
N PRO A 66 -13.52 -1.97 7.22
CA PRO A 66 -14.18 -3.18 6.74
C PRO A 66 -13.64 -3.61 5.37
N VAL A 67 -13.69 -4.91 5.12
CA VAL A 67 -13.29 -5.44 3.80
C VAL A 67 -14.33 -5.03 2.78
N GLU A 68 -13.87 -4.45 1.68
CA GLU A 68 -14.68 -4.06 0.54
C GLU A 68 -14.69 -5.14 -0.53
N ASP A 69 -15.83 -5.30 -1.19
CA ASP A 69 -15.99 -6.21 -2.33
C ASP A 69 -15.89 -5.42 -3.64
N GLN A 70 -14.83 -5.63 -4.39
CA GLN A 70 -14.64 -5.01 -5.72
C GLN A 70 -15.52 -5.60 -6.81
N GLY A 71 -16.25 -6.69 -6.52
CA GLY A 71 -17.07 -7.40 -7.50
C GLY A 71 -16.25 -7.94 -8.67
N HIS A 72 -16.70 -7.65 -9.90
CA HIS A 72 -16.06 -8.09 -11.14
C HIS A 72 -15.02 -7.12 -11.69
N LEU A 73 -14.89 -5.94 -11.07
CA LEU A 73 -13.97 -4.91 -11.54
C LEU A 73 -12.52 -5.26 -11.22
N GLY A 74 -11.61 -5.06 -12.15
CA GLY A 74 -10.16 -5.29 -11.97
C GLY A 74 -9.47 -4.22 -11.11
N SER A 75 -10.12 -3.74 -10.05
CA SER A 75 -9.70 -2.59 -9.22
C SER A 75 -8.95 -2.98 -7.94
N CYS A 76 -8.35 -4.16 -7.89
CA CYS A 76 -7.69 -4.64 -6.66
C CYS A 76 -6.53 -3.74 -6.21
N THR A 77 -5.83 -3.06 -7.12
CA THR A 77 -4.77 -2.09 -6.79
C THR A 77 -5.33 -0.90 -6.04
N ALA A 78 -6.42 -0.32 -6.51
CA ALA A 78 -7.11 0.78 -5.86
C ALA A 78 -7.68 0.35 -4.50
N ASN A 79 -8.31 -0.82 -4.41
CA ASN A 79 -8.83 -1.36 -3.14
C ASN A 79 -7.72 -1.53 -2.11
N ALA A 80 -6.57 -2.09 -2.51
CA ALA A 80 -5.43 -2.27 -1.61
C ALA A 80 -4.83 -0.92 -1.17
N ALA A 81 -4.68 0.03 -2.09
CA ALA A 81 -4.11 1.34 -1.81
C ALA A 81 -5.01 2.17 -0.89
N ILE A 82 -6.32 2.18 -1.11
CA ILE A 82 -7.29 2.86 -0.24
C ILE A 82 -7.33 2.20 1.15
N ALA A 83 -7.39 0.87 1.24
CA ALA A 83 -7.38 0.19 2.53
C ALA A 83 -6.12 0.53 3.35
N LEU A 84 -4.97 0.71 2.70
CA LEU A 84 -3.74 1.12 3.35
C LEU A 84 -3.79 2.59 3.80
N LEU A 85 -4.34 3.48 2.99
CA LEU A 85 -4.57 4.89 3.35
C LEU A 85 -5.45 4.99 4.59
N GLU A 86 -6.60 4.34 4.59
CA GLU A 86 -7.56 4.31 5.70
C GLU A 86 -6.96 3.71 6.98
N TYR A 87 -6.13 2.67 6.83
CA TYR A 87 -5.39 2.08 7.94
C TYR A 87 -4.48 3.11 8.63
N PHE A 88 -3.73 3.90 7.85
CA PHE A 88 -2.84 4.92 8.41
C PHE A 88 -3.62 6.09 9.00
N GLU A 89 -4.70 6.55 8.36
CA GLU A 89 -5.57 7.59 8.91
C GLU A 89 -6.18 7.16 10.26
N LYS A 90 -6.72 5.96 10.33
CA LYS A 90 -7.29 5.40 11.56
C LYS A 90 -6.26 5.28 12.66
N ARG A 91 -5.03 4.89 12.35
CA ARG A 91 -3.94 4.81 13.33
C ARG A 91 -3.44 6.18 13.79
N ALA A 92 -3.42 7.16 12.91
CA ALA A 92 -2.97 8.51 13.22
C ALA A 92 -4.01 9.32 13.99
N GLY A 93 -5.28 9.25 13.60
CA GLY A 93 -6.36 10.09 14.12
C GLY A 93 -7.54 9.34 14.77
N GLY A 94 -7.50 8.01 14.85
CA GLY A 94 -8.59 7.17 15.38
C GLY A 94 -9.79 7.04 14.44
N LYS A 95 -9.79 7.76 13.33
CA LYS A 95 -10.85 7.76 12.31
C LYS A 95 -10.21 7.70 10.92
N HIS A 96 -10.98 7.28 9.94
CA HIS A 96 -10.63 7.34 8.53
C HIS A 96 -11.79 7.92 7.74
N ILE A 97 -11.51 8.40 6.54
CA ILE A 97 -12.50 8.74 5.54
C ILE A 97 -12.69 7.49 4.68
N ASP A 98 -13.92 7.07 4.47
CA ASP A 98 -14.24 6.03 3.49
C ASP A 98 -13.97 6.59 2.08
N ALA A 99 -12.79 6.27 1.55
CA ALA A 99 -12.26 6.91 0.36
C ALA A 99 -12.63 6.15 -0.91
N SER A 100 -12.83 6.89 -2.01
CA SER A 100 -13.36 6.31 -3.26
C SER A 100 -12.34 5.45 -3.99
N ARG A 101 -12.59 4.17 -4.01
CA ARG A 101 -11.83 3.14 -4.73
C ARG A 101 -12.02 3.27 -6.24
N LEU A 102 -13.25 3.59 -6.67
CA LEU A 102 -13.56 3.78 -8.08
C LEU A 102 -12.90 5.02 -8.65
N PHE A 103 -12.85 6.11 -7.89
CA PHE A 103 -12.10 7.30 -8.28
C PHE A 103 -10.64 6.97 -8.49
N LEU A 104 -10.01 6.31 -7.50
CA LEU A 104 -8.60 5.96 -7.58
C LEU A 104 -8.32 5.06 -8.77
N TYR A 105 -9.14 4.01 -8.98
CA TYR A 105 -9.01 3.11 -10.12
C TYR A 105 -9.13 3.84 -11.45
N LYS A 106 -10.08 4.76 -11.56
CA LYS A 106 -10.26 5.59 -12.77
C LYS A 106 -9.00 6.42 -13.04
N VAL A 107 -8.45 7.07 -12.02
CA VAL A 107 -7.22 7.89 -12.15
C VAL A 107 -6.02 7.03 -12.54
N GLU A 108 -5.84 5.84 -11.91
CA GLU A 108 -4.79 4.89 -12.30
C GLU A 108 -4.85 4.58 -13.79
N ARG A 109 -6.05 4.29 -14.29
CA ARG A 109 -6.30 3.97 -15.71
C ARG A 109 -5.98 5.15 -16.64
N GLU A 110 -6.37 6.35 -16.24
CA GLU A 110 -6.09 7.57 -17.01
C GLU A 110 -4.60 7.89 -17.07
N LEU A 111 -3.88 7.73 -15.96
CA LEU A 111 -2.41 7.90 -15.94
C LEU A 111 -1.69 6.92 -16.87
N LEU A 112 -2.23 5.71 -17.03
CA LEU A 112 -1.71 4.71 -17.95
C LEU A 112 -2.15 4.94 -19.41
N GLY A 113 -3.12 5.82 -19.66
CA GLY A 113 -3.73 5.99 -20.98
C GLY A 113 -4.54 4.77 -21.43
N TRP A 114 -5.00 3.95 -20.49
CA TRP A 114 -5.69 2.70 -20.78
C TRP A 114 -7.21 2.84 -20.72
N THR A 115 -7.89 2.22 -21.65
CA THR A 115 -9.35 2.12 -21.70
C THR A 115 -9.80 0.71 -21.31
N GLY A 116 -11.06 0.59 -20.88
CA GLY A 116 -11.63 -0.70 -20.47
C GLY A 116 -11.16 -1.12 -19.07
N ASP A 117 -11.48 -2.34 -18.67
CA ASP A 117 -11.17 -2.91 -17.36
C ASP A 117 -10.09 -4.00 -17.50
N THR A 118 -8.84 -3.60 -17.47
CA THR A 118 -7.67 -4.50 -17.64
C THR A 118 -6.71 -4.46 -16.46
N GLY A 119 -7.14 -3.92 -15.33
CA GLY A 119 -6.30 -3.80 -14.13
C GLY A 119 -5.36 -2.58 -14.16
N ALA A 120 -4.45 -2.54 -13.20
CA ALA A 120 -3.44 -1.48 -13.05
C ALA A 120 -2.21 -1.97 -12.26
N PHE A 121 -1.24 -1.07 -12.09
CA PHE A 121 -0.03 -1.31 -11.31
C PHE A 121 -0.14 -0.66 -9.92
N LEU A 122 0.43 -1.28 -8.88
CA LEU A 122 0.48 -0.67 -7.55
C LEU A 122 1.25 0.65 -7.54
N ARG A 123 2.31 0.75 -8.33
CA ARG A 123 3.05 2.02 -8.50
C ARG A 123 2.15 3.14 -9.01
N THR A 124 1.29 2.85 -9.97
CA THR A 124 0.35 3.85 -10.51
C THR A 124 -0.71 4.22 -9.48
N ALA A 125 -1.17 3.27 -8.66
CA ALA A 125 -2.05 3.55 -7.52
C ALA A 125 -1.42 4.55 -6.55
N MET A 126 -0.17 4.31 -6.15
CA MET A 126 0.56 5.23 -5.26
C MET A 126 0.77 6.59 -5.91
N GLN A 127 1.10 6.63 -7.20
CA GLN A 127 1.25 7.88 -7.95
C GLN A 127 -0.07 8.66 -8.01
N ALA A 128 -1.18 7.99 -8.27
CA ALA A 128 -2.51 8.58 -8.30
C ALA A 128 -2.87 9.20 -6.92
N LEU A 129 -2.62 8.48 -5.83
CA LEU A 129 -2.83 9.00 -4.47
C LEU A 129 -2.00 10.26 -4.19
N VAL A 130 -0.73 10.26 -4.59
CA VAL A 130 0.15 11.41 -4.35
C VAL A 130 -0.28 12.64 -5.16
N MET A 131 -0.74 12.44 -6.40
CA MET A 131 -1.07 13.54 -7.31
C MET A 131 -2.48 14.10 -7.09
N PHE A 132 -3.44 13.24 -6.76
CA PHE A 132 -4.86 13.60 -6.75
C PHE A 132 -5.55 13.34 -5.41
N GLY A 133 -4.94 12.54 -4.53
CA GLY A 133 -5.59 12.07 -3.32
C GLY A 133 -6.71 11.08 -3.61
N ALA A 134 -7.62 10.93 -2.66
CA ALA A 134 -8.83 10.15 -2.82
C ALA A 134 -10.02 10.87 -2.15
N PRO A 135 -11.05 11.27 -2.90
CA PRO A 135 -12.25 11.86 -2.33
C PRO A 135 -13.05 10.81 -1.55
N PRO A 136 -13.99 11.23 -0.68
CA PRO A 136 -14.93 10.31 -0.04
C PRO A 136 -15.74 9.51 -1.07
N GLU A 137 -16.04 8.23 -0.75
CA GLU A 137 -16.77 7.30 -1.65
C GLU A 137 -18.17 7.80 -2.05
N LYS A 138 -18.77 8.66 -1.25
CA LYS A 138 -20.11 9.19 -1.47
C LYS A 138 -20.24 10.29 -2.54
N TYR A 139 -19.15 10.60 -3.27
CA TYR A 139 -19.14 11.62 -4.33
C TYR A 139 -18.83 11.00 -5.70
#